data_3781a86ef1f7e5e3ddf81fc785556da4
#
_entry.id   3781a86ef1f7e5e3ddf81fc785556da4
#
_cell.length_a   1.000
_cell.length_b   1.000
_cell.length_c   1.000
_cell.angle_alpha   90.00
_cell.angle_beta   90.00
_cell.angle_gamma   90.00
#
_symmetry.space_group_name_H-M   'P 1'
#
loop_
_entity.id
_entity.type
_entity.pdbx_description
1 polymer ?
#
loop_
_entity_poly.entity_id
_entity_poly.type
_entity_poly.pdbx_seq_one_letter_code
_entity_poly.pdbx_strand_id
1 'polypeptide(L)'
;MKTPAKKRTAAELAAAVLWCALTLGTDRLFFRYDWRTPAFFVYKALFLVLAFGLVHGAVTLVQKLRAGDKFARRWVAWTLPYLAVNLVILLIVWPGIWGNDDLAVLYLARTLQPNSWQHFLTSGAFILSLMFVPMPGGVVLVQNLLISGIVGCFAATAQDLAEKRLTRPVRPAWFALVYLPFLLPPVLMHTQQPFRTTWSTWTELFLVFMLVAMYLRGTKLNKKELADIVILGTLAASWRSECVYYLAAIPVLLALLYARRLLRPLAVGAVTALVLVGYFACSRYSSALMGEAWQYKMIALCYQTAALVQDADPVEDAEALADIDRVFDVEFCRANPETHGNELRGGMLAGRGGSAEDWSACQKAIIKLALKYPKSMLRERAGVFYNTLRQRQNGQSNQKIAFASAFLLYEGEPTQDDQKSFLQDSAAVQPLNKELRRTFIVDMASSTDFAGGLIDLTWWMLPPFVLLGLALAVLLVQRRWMLFFAAGTFFARIPLVFLTAPDTYFMYYLTPFIAGYAVAAAAVLYAVLKRKLKSERITG
;
A
#
# COMPACT_ATOMS: atom_id res chain seq x y z
N MET A 1 5.16 8.74 -42.90
CA MET A 1 4.50 7.43 -43.19
C MET A 1 4.03 6.77 -41.90
N LYS A 2 2.72 6.53 -41.76
CA LYS A 2 2.19 5.77 -40.59
C LYS A 2 2.45 4.29 -40.86
N THR A 3 3.31 3.66 -40.09
CA THR A 3 3.50 2.21 -40.10
C THR A 3 2.14 1.55 -39.87
N PRO A 4 1.69 0.59 -40.67
CA PRO A 4 0.40 -0.07 -40.46
C PRO A 4 0.38 -0.70 -39.06
N ALA A 5 -0.74 -0.57 -38.34
CA ALA A 5 -0.89 -0.92 -36.93
C ALA A 5 -0.37 -2.34 -36.62
N LYS A 6 -0.63 -3.32 -37.48
CA LYS A 6 -0.14 -4.71 -37.34
C LYS A 6 1.39 -4.82 -37.34
N LYS A 7 2.11 -4.05 -38.23
CA LYS A 7 3.58 -4.06 -38.25
C LYS A 7 4.18 -3.44 -36.98
N ARG A 8 3.53 -2.40 -36.44
CA ARG A 8 3.92 -1.79 -35.17
C ARG A 8 3.80 -2.77 -34.00
N THR A 9 2.64 -3.40 -33.82
CA THR A 9 2.41 -4.36 -32.73
C THR A 9 3.38 -5.53 -32.81
N ALA A 10 3.69 -6.02 -34.01
CA ALA A 10 4.68 -7.08 -34.22
C ALA A 10 6.09 -6.64 -33.79
N ALA A 11 6.51 -5.40 -34.11
CA ALA A 11 7.81 -4.88 -33.69
C ALA A 11 7.88 -4.68 -32.16
N GLU A 12 6.81 -4.20 -31.53
CA GLU A 12 6.72 -4.04 -30.08
C GLU A 12 6.78 -5.40 -29.37
N LEU A 13 6.11 -6.42 -29.90
CA LEU A 13 6.18 -7.78 -29.39
C LEU A 13 7.59 -8.38 -29.57
N ALA A 14 8.21 -8.19 -30.72
CA ALA A 14 9.59 -8.63 -30.95
C ALA A 14 10.57 -7.99 -29.97
N ALA A 15 10.42 -6.69 -29.68
CA ALA A 15 11.23 -5.99 -28.70
C ALA A 15 11.02 -6.55 -27.27
N ALA A 16 9.78 -6.84 -26.90
CA ALA A 16 9.47 -7.45 -25.60
C ALA A 16 10.03 -8.87 -25.48
N VAL A 17 9.94 -9.70 -26.54
CA VAL A 17 10.53 -11.04 -26.58
C VAL A 17 12.05 -10.96 -26.47
N LEU A 18 12.69 -10.04 -27.20
CA LEU A 18 14.13 -9.84 -27.10
C LEU A 18 14.54 -9.41 -25.70
N TRP A 19 13.79 -8.47 -25.08
CA TRP A 19 14.04 -8.07 -23.71
C TRP A 19 13.91 -9.25 -22.73
N CYS A 20 12.85 -10.03 -22.84
CA CYS A 20 12.66 -11.25 -22.05
C CYS A 20 13.81 -12.25 -22.24
N ALA A 21 14.30 -12.44 -23.45
CA ALA A 21 15.43 -13.31 -23.74
C ALA A 21 16.74 -12.78 -23.11
N LEU A 22 17.00 -11.49 -23.18
CA LEU A 22 18.17 -10.85 -22.58
C LEU A 22 18.17 -11.01 -21.04
N THR A 23 16.99 -10.97 -20.39
CA THR A 23 16.90 -11.15 -18.93
C THR A 23 17.26 -12.57 -18.49
N LEU A 24 17.25 -13.57 -19.35
CA LEU A 24 17.72 -14.92 -18.99
C LEU A 24 19.20 -14.93 -18.56
N GLY A 25 20.01 -14.04 -19.14
CA GLY A 25 21.40 -13.86 -18.72
C GLY A 25 21.53 -13.06 -17.41
N THR A 26 20.80 -11.94 -17.29
CA THR A 26 20.87 -11.04 -16.13
C THR A 26 20.17 -11.61 -14.89
N ASP A 27 19.19 -12.48 -15.04
CA ASP A 27 18.52 -13.15 -13.92
C ASP A 27 19.52 -13.82 -12.98
N ARG A 28 20.59 -14.39 -13.50
CA ARG A 28 21.63 -15.09 -12.72
C ARG A 28 22.36 -14.19 -11.71
N LEU A 29 22.25 -12.88 -11.87
CA LEU A 29 22.82 -11.93 -10.91
C LEU A 29 22.12 -11.99 -9.54
N PHE A 30 20.83 -12.36 -9.53
CA PHE A 30 20.05 -12.42 -8.29
C PHE A 30 19.41 -13.79 -8.09
N PHE A 31 18.73 -14.33 -9.11
CA PHE A 31 17.93 -15.55 -8.98
C PHE A 31 18.79 -16.83 -8.90
N ARG A 32 18.26 -17.83 -8.18
CA ARG A 32 18.81 -19.17 -7.98
C ARG A 32 17.75 -20.22 -8.26
N TYR A 33 16.94 -20.03 -9.31
CA TYR A 33 15.86 -20.93 -9.68
C TYR A 33 16.32 -22.06 -10.61
N ASP A 34 15.57 -23.17 -10.61
CA ASP A 34 15.65 -24.16 -11.66
C ASP A 34 14.71 -23.75 -12.82
N TRP A 35 15.27 -23.59 -14.02
CA TRP A 35 14.54 -23.23 -15.24
C TRP A 35 13.50 -24.29 -15.67
N ARG A 36 13.52 -25.50 -15.06
CA ARG A 36 12.54 -26.58 -15.32
C ARG A 36 11.27 -26.43 -14.48
N THR A 37 11.24 -25.54 -13.51
CA THR A 37 10.08 -25.38 -12.63
C THR A 37 8.91 -24.70 -13.33
N PRO A 38 7.66 -25.08 -13.06
CA PRO A 38 6.49 -24.38 -13.56
C PRO A 38 6.49 -22.88 -13.22
N ALA A 39 6.99 -22.51 -12.04
CA ALA A 39 7.10 -21.13 -11.59
C ALA A 39 7.92 -20.26 -12.56
N PHE A 40 9.02 -20.80 -13.10
CA PHE A 40 9.82 -20.09 -14.08
C PHE A 40 9.01 -19.70 -15.31
N PHE A 41 8.28 -20.63 -15.90
CA PHE A 41 7.47 -20.35 -17.10
C PHE A 41 6.35 -19.36 -16.81
N VAL A 42 5.68 -19.49 -15.66
CA VAL A 42 4.60 -18.57 -15.25
C VAL A 42 5.15 -17.14 -15.10
N TYR A 43 6.22 -16.96 -14.34
CA TYR A 43 6.78 -15.62 -14.13
C TYR A 43 7.41 -15.03 -15.39
N LYS A 44 8.03 -15.84 -16.25
CA LYS A 44 8.53 -15.35 -17.56
C LYS A 44 7.40 -14.99 -18.52
N ALA A 45 6.30 -15.71 -18.52
CA ALA A 45 5.12 -15.34 -19.29
C ALA A 45 4.51 -14.01 -18.78
N LEU A 46 4.36 -13.86 -17.47
CA LEU A 46 3.90 -12.61 -16.85
C LEU A 46 4.86 -11.44 -17.14
N PHE A 47 6.17 -11.69 -17.03
CA PHE A 47 7.18 -10.69 -17.38
C PHE A 47 7.09 -10.28 -18.85
N LEU A 48 6.92 -11.22 -19.78
CA LEU A 48 6.75 -10.92 -21.20
C LEU A 48 5.52 -10.03 -21.45
N VAL A 49 4.39 -10.31 -20.78
CA VAL A 49 3.17 -9.49 -20.87
C VAL A 49 3.45 -8.06 -20.35
N LEU A 50 4.13 -7.93 -19.21
CA LEU A 50 4.49 -6.64 -18.64
C LEU A 50 5.50 -5.89 -19.51
N ALA A 51 6.53 -6.57 -20.01
CA ALA A 51 7.52 -5.99 -20.92
C ALA A 51 6.86 -5.49 -22.21
N PHE A 52 5.94 -6.27 -22.79
CA PHE A 52 5.15 -5.83 -23.95
C PHE A 52 4.30 -4.58 -23.60
N GLY A 53 3.62 -4.58 -22.46
CA GLY A 53 2.84 -3.44 -21.99
C GLY A 53 3.69 -2.18 -21.81
N LEU A 54 4.89 -2.31 -21.25
CA LEU A 54 5.84 -1.21 -21.09
C LEU A 54 6.37 -0.68 -22.42
N VAL A 55 6.78 -1.57 -23.34
CA VAL A 55 7.23 -1.19 -24.69
C VAL A 55 6.10 -0.48 -25.42
N HIS A 56 4.89 -1.04 -25.44
CA HIS A 56 3.71 -0.45 -26.06
C HIS A 56 3.37 0.93 -25.45
N GLY A 57 3.41 1.03 -24.11
CA GLY A 57 3.18 2.26 -23.37
C GLY A 57 4.21 3.33 -23.71
N ALA A 58 5.50 2.98 -23.72
CA ALA A 58 6.61 3.89 -24.05
C ALA A 58 6.51 4.41 -25.49
N VAL A 59 6.29 3.51 -26.46
CA VAL A 59 6.10 3.90 -27.87
C VAL A 59 4.89 4.80 -28.03
N THR A 60 3.78 4.48 -27.36
CA THR A 60 2.56 5.30 -27.40
C THR A 60 2.78 6.68 -26.76
N LEU A 61 3.50 6.74 -25.63
CA LEU A 61 3.86 8.00 -24.97
C LEU A 61 4.72 8.87 -25.88
N VAL A 62 5.78 8.32 -26.47
CA VAL A 62 6.64 9.05 -27.41
C VAL A 62 5.85 9.59 -28.61
N GLN A 63 4.94 8.79 -29.16
CA GLN A 63 4.08 9.24 -30.26
C GLN A 63 3.16 10.40 -29.85
N LYS A 64 2.54 10.30 -28.66
CA LYS A 64 1.71 11.39 -28.12
C LYS A 64 2.51 12.65 -27.87
N LEU A 65 3.72 12.53 -27.31
CA LEU A 65 4.61 13.66 -27.08
C LEU A 65 5.01 14.34 -28.38
N ARG A 66 5.36 13.56 -29.42
CA ARG A 66 5.68 14.07 -30.78
C ARG A 66 4.46 14.72 -31.45
N ALA A 67 3.26 14.17 -31.22
CA ALA A 67 2.00 14.74 -31.70
C ALA A 67 1.54 15.99 -30.91
N GLY A 68 2.27 16.41 -29.89
CA GLY A 68 1.92 17.58 -29.10
C GLY A 68 0.77 17.36 -28.10
N ASP A 69 0.45 16.12 -27.75
CA ASP A 69 -0.60 15.80 -26.79
C ASP A 69 -0.35 16.52 -25.45
N LYS A 70 -1.28 17.39 -25.06
CA LYS A 70 -1.15 18.23 -23.87
C LYS A 70 -1.11 17.41 -22.58
N PHE A 71 -1.93 16.35 -22.50
CA PHE A 71 -1.98 15.52 -21.31
C PHE A 71 -0.68 14.73 -21.13
N ALA A 72 -0.16 14.12 -22.19
CA ALA A 72 1.10 13.37 -22.15
C ALA A 72 2.28 14.26 -21.73
N ARG A 73 2.38 15.49 -22.29
CA ARG A 73 3.41 16.46 -21.88
C ARG A 73 3.31 16.84 -20.42
N ARG A 74 2.11 17.10 -19.90
CA ARG A 74 1.86 17.42 -18.49
C ARG A 74 2.20 16.25 -17.60
N TRP A 75 1.77 15.05 -17.96
CA TRP A 75 2.05 13.86 -17.18
C TRP A 75 3.55 13.64 -17.02
N VAL A 76 4.33 13.73 -18.09
CA VAL A 76 5.80 13.64 -18.02
C VAL A 76 6.37 14.79 -17.19
N ALA A 77 5.94 16.03 -17.42
CA ALA A 77 6.43 17.21 -16.71
C ALA A 77 6.17 17.13 -15.18
N TRP A 78 5.05 16.53 -14.76
CA TRP A 78 4.74 16.33 -13.35
C TRP A 78 5.36 15.04 -12.75
N THR A 79 5.62 14.03 -13.56
CA THR A 79 6.25 12.78 -13.11
C THR A 79 7.73 12.99 -12.78
N LEU A 80 8.46 13.67 -13.67
CA LEU A 80 9.92 13.76 -13.56
C LEU A 80 10.44 14.44 -12.28
N PRO A 81 9.88 15.58 -11.79
CA PRO A 81 10.38 16.19 -10.55
C PRO A 81 10.18 15.29 -9.33
N TYR A 82 9.02 14.64 -9.22
CA TYR A 82 8.75 13.72 -8.11
C TYR A 82 9.61 12.47 -8.19
N LEU A 83 9.83 11.93 -9.39
CA LEU A 83 10.76 10.83 -9.61
C LEU A 83 12.19 11.22 -9.24
N ALA A 84 12.64 12.42 -9.59
CA ALA A 84 13.98 12.89 -9.23
C ALA A 84 14.17 12.92 -7.71
N VAL A 85 13.18 13.43 -6.95
CA VAL A 85 13.21 13.41 -5.48
C VAL A 85 13.33 11.98 -4.96
N ASN A 86 12.49 11.05 -5.45
CA ASN A 86 12.51 9.66 -5.01
C ASN A 86 13.82 8.93 -5.37
N LEU A 87 14.40 9.23 -6.54
CA LEU A 87 15.69 8.64 -6.94
C LEU A 87 16.84 9.17 -6.09
N VAL A 88 16.86 10.47 -5.76
CA VAL A 88 17.87 11.03 -4.84
C VAL A 88 17.76 10.35 -3.48
N ILE A 89 16.54 10.20 -2.94
CA ILE A 89 16.34 9.50 -1.67
C ILE A 89 16.76 8.04 -1.78
N LEU A 90 16.42 7.34 -2.87
CA LEU A 90 16.85 5.95 -3.09
C LEU A 90 18.38 5.83 -3.11
N LEU A 91 19.09 6.76 -3.73
CA LEU A 91 20.57 6.76 -3.71
C LEU A 91 21.11 6.94 -2.29
N ILE A 92 20.50 7.81 -1.48
CA ILE A 92 20.88 8.02 -0.07
C ILE A 92 20.64 6.75 0.75
N VAL A 93 19.46 6.12 0.58
CA VAL A 93 19.06 4.94 1.38
C VAL A 93 19.30 3.61 0.65
N TRP A 94 20.14 3.62 -0.40
CA TRP A 94 20.40 2.42 -1.21
C TRP A 94 20.71 1.19 -0.33
N PRO A 95 20.15 0.02 -0.66
CA PRO A 95 19.24 -0.34 -1.77
C PRO A 95 17.74 -0.18 -1.44
N GLY A 96 17.39 0.71 -0.58
CA GLY A 96 16.05 0.95 -0.04
C GLY A 96 15.96 0.67 1.46
N ILE A 97 14.75 0.81 2.01
CA ILE A 97 14.46 0.55 3.42
C ILE A 97 13.77 -0.80 3.51
N TRP A 98 14.42 -1.77 4.16
CA TRP A 98 13.95 -3.16 4.21
C TRP A 98 13.61 -3.56 5.64
N GLY A 99 12.40 -4.11 5.84
CA GLY A 99 11.99 -4.74 7.08
C GLY A 99 12.25 -6.25 7.07
N ASN A 100 12.18 -6.91 8.22
CA ASN A 100 12.36 -8.37 8.30
C ASN A 100 11.39 -9.13 7.39
N ASP A 101 10.13 -8.69 7.36
CA ASP A 101 9.08 -9.28 6.53
C ASP A 101 9.42 -9.21 5.04
N ASP A 102 9.95 -8.06 4.60
CA ASP A 102 10.30 -7.79 3.21
C ASP A 102 11.52 -8.61 2.80
N LEU A 103 12.46 -8.79 3.72
CA LEU A 103 13.66 -9.62 3.50
C LEU A 103 13.29 -11.09 3.32
N ALA A 104 12.34 -11.60 4.10
CA ALA A 104 11.84 -12.96 3.93
C ALA A 104 11.20 -13.17 2.54
N VAL A 105 10.43 -12.17 2.05
CA VAL A 105 9.88 -12.21 0.69
C VAL A 105 10.99 -12.13 -0.36
N LEU A 106 11.98 -11.26 -0.17
CA LEU A 106 13.11 -11.10 -1.08
C LEU A 106 13.95 -12.37 -1.18
N TYR A 107 14.20 -13.04 -0.05
CA TYR A 107 14.95 -14.29 0.00
C TYR A 107 14.26 -15.40 -0.79
N LEU A 108 12.95 -15.59 -0.57
CA LEU A 108 12.16 -16.60 -1.30
C LEU A 108 12.01 -16.25 -2.79
N ALA A 109 11.98 -14.97 -3.13
CA ALA A 109 11.93 -14.52 -4.53
C ALA A 109 13.14 -15.03 -5.34
N ARG A 110 14.30 -15.29 -4.73
CA ARG A 110 15.50 -15.85 -5.41
C ARG A 110 15.22 -17.18 -6.09
N THR A 111 14.34 -17.97 -5.52
CA THR A 111 13.93 -19.31 -6.05
C THR A 111 12.54 -19.27 -6.69
N LEU A 112 12.00 -18.08 -6.98
CA LEU A 112 10.65 -17.86 -7.53
C LEU A 112 9.53 -18.40 -6.63
N GLN A 113 9.79 -18.53 -5.32
CA GLN A 113 8.81 -19.02 -4.35
C GLN A 113 8.04 -17.84 -3.74
N PRO A 114 6.71 -17.94 -3.67
CA PRO A 114 5.93 -16.98 -2.91
C PRO A 114 6.11 -17.22 -1.40
N ASN A 115 6.08 -16.14 -0.64
CA ASN A 115 6.04 -16.23 0.80
C ASN A 115 4.66 -16.76 1.26
N SER A 116 4.64 -17.75 2.16
CA SER A 116 3.42 -18.46 2.56
C SER A 116 2.51 -17.63 3.46
N TRP A 117 3.06 -16.77 4.31
CA TRP A 117 2.28 -16.00 5.28
C TRP A 117 1.88 -14.60 4.79
N GLN A 118 2.42 -14.13 3.66
CA GLN A 118 1.96 -12.93 2.98
C GLN A 118 1.12 -13.26 1.75
N HIS A 119 0.28 -12.31 1.34
CA HIS A 119 -0.44 -12.47 0.09
C HIS A 119 0.53 -12.59 -1.10
N PHE A 120 0.36 -13.57 -1.97
CA PHE A 120 1.26 -13.90 -3.08
C PHE A 120 1.54 -12.72 -4.03
N LEU A 121 0.65 -11.72 -4.08
CA LEU A 121 0.84 -10.50 -4.89
C LEU A 121 2.12 -9.75 -4.50
N THR A 122 2.50 -9.75 -3.22
CA THR A 122 3.75 -9.13 -2.76
C THR A 122 4.96 -9.84 -3.34
N SER A 123 4.99 -11.17 -3.23
CA SER A 123 6.06 -11.99 -3.84
C SER A 123 6.11 -11.85 -5.36
N GLY A 124 4.95 -11.83 -6.00
CA GLY A 124 4.83 -11.61 -7.44
C GLY A 124 5.37 -10.25 -7.88
N ALA A 125 5.04 -9.19 -7.14
CA ALA A 125 5.55 -7.85 -7.41
C ALA A 125 7.09 -7.79 -7.28
N PHE A 126 7.65 -8.46 -6.26
CA PHE A 126 9.11 -8.53 -6.07
C PHE A 126 9.78 -9.31 -7.20
N ILE A 127 9.31 -10.52 -7.51
CA ILE A 127 9.88 -11.38 -8.55
C ILE A 127 9.86 -10.65 -9.89
N LEU A 128 8.73 -10.05 -10.26
CA LEU A 128 8.60 -9.32 -11.52
C LEU A 128 9.49 -8.07 -11.55
N SER A 129 9.59 -7.31 -10.45
CA SER A 129 10.50 -6.17 -10.36
C SER A 129 11.97 -6.58 -10.49
N LEU A 130 12.35 -7.69 -9.86
CA LEU A 130 13.70 -8.25 -9.93
C LEU A 130 14.04 -8.80 -11.34
N MET A 131 13.04 -9.22 -12.12
CA MET A 131 13.26 -9.57 -13.53
C MET A 131 13.54 -8.34 -14.40
N PHE A 132 13.08 -7.14 -14.02
CA PHE A 132 13.48 -5.88 -14.67
C PHE A 132 14.87 -5.43 -14.24
N VAL A 133 15.14 -5.45 -12.92
CA VAL A 133 16.42 -5.02 -12.34
C VAL A 133 16.80 -6.05 -11.27
N PRO A 134 17.71 -7.01 -11.56
CA PRO A 134 17.98 -8.18 -10.72
C PRO A 134 18.86 -7.84 -9.52
N MET A 135 18.40 -6.93 -8.68
CA MET A 135 19.02 -6.54 -7.40
C MET A 135 17.96 -5.97 -6.46
N PRO A 136 18.14 -6.03 -5.14
CA PRO A 136 17.16 -5.53 -4.16
C PRO A 136 16.71 -4.09 -4.43
N GLY A 137 17.64 -3.18 -4.70
CA GLY A 137 17.31 -1.80 -5.08
C GLY A 137 16.43 -1.67 -6.33
N GLY A 138 16.41 -2.70 -7.19
CA GLY A 138 15.54 -2.77 -8.36
C GLY A 138 14.06 -2.85 -8.01
N VAL A 139 13.70 -3.52 -6.92
CA VAL A 139 12.30 -3.56 -6.44
C VAL A 139 11.84 -2.16 -6.06
N VAL A 140 12.67 -1.44 -5.30
CA VAL A 140 12.38 -0.06 -4.87
C VAL A 140 12.38 0.91 -6.04
N LEU A 141 13.29 0.72 -7.01
CA LEU A 141 13.33 1.53 -8.24
C LEU A 141 12.03 1.38 -9.05
N VAL A 142 11.57 0.15 -9.28
CA VAL A 142 10.30 -0.11 -9.99
C VAL A 142 9.12 0.51 -9.24
N GLN A 143 9.09 0.36 -7.91
CA GLN A 143 8.09 1.00 -7.04
C GLN A 143 8.12 2.52 -7.19
N ASN A 144 9.28 3.16 -7.14
CA ASN A 144 9.45 4.61 -7.30
C ASN A 144 8.97 5.11 -8.67
N LEU A 145 9.25 4.35 -9.74
CA LEU A 145 8.77 4.67 -11.08
C LEU A 145 7.24 4.64 -11.15
N LEU A 146 6.61 3.59 -10.61
CA LEU A 146 5.15 3.45 -10.58
C LEU A 146 4.49 4.55 -9.75
N ILE A 147 4.98 4.79 -8.54
CA ILE A 147 4.45 5.82 -7.63
C ILE A 147 4.58 7.21 -8.26
N SER A 148 5.75 7.52 -8.83
CA SER A 148 5.97 8.82 -9.46
C SER A 148 5.06 9.03 -10.68
N GLY A 149 4.83 7.97 -11.48
CA GLY A 149 3.86 7.98 -12.57
C GLY A 149 2.43 8.24 -12.10
N ILE A 150 2.03 7.65 -10.98
CA ILE A 150 0.72 7.85 -10.35
C ILE A 150 0.57 9.30 -9.85
N VAL A 151 1.54 9.82 -9.11
CA VAL A 151 1.53 11.21 -8.60
C VAL A 151 1.52 12.22 -9.76
N GLY A 152 2.32 11.98 -10.80
CA GLY A 152 2.29 12.78 -12.02
C GLY A 152 0.93 12.76 -12.72
N CYS A 153 0.26 11.59 -12.73
CA CYS A 153 -1.09 11.44 -13.26
C CYS A 153 -2.12 12.25 -12.44
N PHE A 154 -1.98 12.28 -11.12
CA PHE A 154 -2.84 13.10 -10.24
C PHE A 154 -2.73 14.58 -10.59
N ALA A 155 -1.51 15.12 -10.67
CA ALA A 155 -1.27 16.52 -10.98
C ALA A 155 -1.72 16.90 -12.41
N ALA A 156 -1.37 16.08 -13.40
CA ALA A 156 -1.78 16.30 -14.80
C ALA A 156 -3.31 16.27 -14.97
N THR A 157 -3.98 15.35 -14.30
CA THR A 157 -5.44 15.24 -14.35
C THR A 157 -6.11 16.42 -13.65
N ALA A 158 -5.60 16.84 -12.48
CA ALA A 158 -6.10 18.03 -11.78
C ALA A 158 -5.98 19.28 -12.66
N GLN A 159 -4.84 19.45 -13.34
CA GLN A 159 -4.62 20.54 -14.28
C GLN A 159 -5.58 20.46 -15.48
N ASP A 160 -5.74 19.29 -16.12
CA ASP A 160 -6.64 19.11 -17.27
C ASP A 160 -8.10 19.39 -16.90
N LEU A 161 -8.55 18.91 -15.73
CA LEU A 161 -9.91 19.17 -15.24
C LEU A 161 -10.15 20.64 -14.89
N ALA A 162 -9.14 21.32 -14.33
CA ALA A 162 -9.23 22.73 -14.01
C ALA A 162 -9.32 23.58 -15.29
N GLU A 163 -8.45 23.37 -16.27
CA GLU A 163 -8.45 24.13 -17.51
C GLU A 163 -9.72 23.92 -18.36
N LYS A 164 -10.29 22.72 -18.33
CA LYS A 164 -11.59 22.47 -19.00
C LYS A 164 -12.77 23.22 -18.38
N ARG A 165 -12.65 23.62 -17.12
CA ARG A 165 -13.69 24.38 -16.39
C ARG A 165 -13.44 25.88 -16.36
N LEU A 166 -12.21 26.28 -16.60
CA LEU A 166 -11.78 27.67 -16.56
C LEU A 166 -11.60 28.16 -18.00
N THR A 167 -12.12 29.33 -18.32
CA THR A 167 -12.00 29.92 -19.67
C THR A 167 -10.59 30.45 -19.96
N ARG A 168 -9.70 30.48 -18.96
CA ARG A 168 -8.33 30.99 -19.06
C ARG A 168 -7.29 29.98 -18.55
N PRO A 169 -6.05 30.01 -19.06
CA PRO A 169 -4.99 29.14 -18.59
C PRO A 169 -4.63 29.43 -17.13
N VAL A 170 -4.54 28.37 -16.33
CA VAL A 170 -4.11 28.45 -14.94
C VAL A 170 -2.59 28.30 -14.87
N ARG A 171 -1.93 29.10 -14.02
CA ARG A 171 -0.48 28.95 -13.81
C ARG A 171 -0.17 27.52 -13.31
N PRO A 172 0.71 26.78 -13.99
CA PRO A 172 1.03 25.39 -13.61
C PRO A 172 1.49 25.26 -12.16
N ALA A 173 2.21 26.25 -11.64
CA ALA A 173 2.75 26.24 -10.26
C ALA A 173 1.72 25.92 -9.17
N TRP A 174 0.44 26.29 -9.36
CA TRP A 174 -0.60 25.96 -8.37
C TRP A 174 -0.85 24.44 -8.23
N PHE A 175 -0.60 23.66 -9.29
CA PHE A 175 -0.77 22.22 -9.24
C PHE A 175 0.39 21.52 -8.53
N ALA A 176 1.47 22.22 -8.19
CA ALA A 176 2.51 21.72 -7.30
C ALA A 176 1.96 21.43 -5.87
N LEU A 177 0.84 22.06 -5.47
CA LEU A 177 0.13 21.71 -4.23
C LEU A 177 -0.29 20.25 -4.17
N VAL A 178 -0.49 19.58 -5.32
CA VAL A 178 -0.78 18.15 -5.38
C VAL A 178 0.37 17.31 -4.83
N TYR A 179 1.61 17.80 -4.84
CA TYR A 179 2.75 17.06 -4.29
C TYR A 179 2.82 17.08 -2.77
N LEU A 180 2.25 18.11 -2.10
CA LEU A 180 2.43 18.29 -0.65
C LEU A 180 2.17 17.03 0.18
N PRO A 181 1.08 16.27 -0.03
CA PRO A 181 0.85 15.03 0.72
C PRO A 181 1.92 13.98 0.50
N PHE A 182 2.51 13.95 -0.70
CA PHE A 182 3.44 12.92 -1.13
C PHE A 182 4.90 13.25 -0.80
N LEU A 183 5.20 14.49 -0.43
CA LEU A 183 6.52 14.94 0.02
C LEU A 183 6.68 14.90 1.54
N LEU A 184 5.65 14.47 2.27
CA LEU A 184 5.75 14.29 3.70
C LEU A 184 6.73 13.16 4.05
N PRO A 185 7.59 13.33 5.08
CA PRO A 185 8.54 12.32 5.53
C PRO A 185 7.97 10.91 5.64
N PRO A 186 6.80 10.67 6.27
CA PRO A 186 6.22 9.34 6.33
C PRO A 186 5.96 8.71 4.95
N VAL A 187 5.51 9.51 3.99
CA VAL A 187 5.17 9.02 2.65
C VAL A 187 6.43 8.75 1.85
N LEU A 188 7.43 9.64 1.93
CA LEU A 188 8.73 9.43 1.27
C LEU A 188 9.44 8.19 1.82
N MET A 189 9.45 8.00 3.14
CA MET A 189 10.06 6.83 3.77
C MET A 189 9.37 5.53 3.33
N HIS A 190 8.04 5.47 3.34
CA HIS A 190 7.30 4.30 2.86
C HIS A 190 7.44 4.10 1.34
N THR A 191 7.67 5.16 0.58
CA THR A 191 7.97 5.04 -0.87
C THR A 191 9.31 4.34 -1.11
N GLN A 192 10.26 4.42 -0.16
CA GLN A 192 11.54 3.71 -0.24
C GLN A 192 11.49 2.30 0.40
N GLN A 193 10.37 1.94 1.00
CA GLN A 193 10.16 0.62 1.60
C GLN A 193 9.26 -0.22 0.69
N PRO A 194 9.73 -1.35 0.13
CA PRO A 194 8.94 -2.18 -0.77
C PRO A 194 7.93 -3.08 -0.02
N PHE A 195 7.29 -2.53 0.99
CA PHE A 195 6.38 -3.25 1.87
C PHE A 195 5.02 -3.47 1.21
N ARG A 196 4.37 -4.58 1.55
CA ARG A 196 3.01 -4.91 1.03
C ARG A 196 2.02 -3.75 1.19
N THR A 197 2.15 -2.97 2.27
CA THR A 197 1.29 -1.81 2.51
C THR A 197 1.52 -0.69 1.51
N THR A 198 2.77 -0.45 1.11
CA THR A 198 3.09 0.57 0.09
C THR A 198 2.41 0.23 -1.24
N TRP A 199 2.57 -1.01 -1.71
CA TRP A 199 1.93 -1.47 -2.96
C TRP A 199 0.39 -1.38 -2.88
N SER A 200 -0.21 -1.85 -1.78
CA SER A 200 -1.66 -1.76 -1.54
C SER A 200 -2.13 -0.31 -1.53
N THR A 201 -1.50 0.54 -0.72
CA THR A 201 -1.88 1.96 -0.58
C THR A 201 -1.90 2.70 -1.92
N TRP A 202 -0.85 2.56 -2.73
CA TRP A 202 -0.80 3.24 -4.03
C TRP A 202 -1.79 2.68 -5.04
N THR A 203 -2.10 1.38 -4.98
CA THR A 203 -3.16 0.77 -5.78
C THR A 203 -4.54 1.31 -5.38
N GLU A 204 -4.82 1.41 -4.08
CA GLU A 204 -6.06 1.97 -3.52
C GLU A 204 -6.25 3.44 -3.92
N LEU A 205 -5.23 4.27 -3.71
CA LEU A 205 -5.24 5.69 -4.06
C LEU A 205 -5.47 5.89 -5.56
N PHE A 206 -4.79 5.11 -6.39
CA PHE A 206 -4.91 5.23 -7.85
C PHE A 206 -6.28 4.78 -8.35
N LEU A 207 -6.82 3.67 -7.84
CA LEU A 207 -8.17 3.19 -8.18
C LEU A 207 -9.23 4.26 -7.89
N VAL A 208 -9.27 4.76 -6.66
CA VAL A 208 -10.30 5.72 -6.23
C VAL A 208 -10.14 7.04 -6.98
N PHE A 209 -8.89 7.52 -7.14
CA PHE A 209 -8.62 8.71 -7.95
C PHE A 209 -9.10 8.56 -9.40
N MET A 210 -8.83 7.42 -10.02
CA MET A 210 -9.24 7.13 -11.39
C MET A 210 -10.77 7.17 -11.54
N LEU A 211 -11.51 6.53 -10.61
CA LEU A 211 -12.98 6.55 -10.60
C LEU A 211 -13.54 7.97 -10.43
N VAL A 212 -12.96 8.77 -9.53
CA VAL A 212 -13.32 10.19 -9.35
C VAL A 212 -13.01 10.99 -10.60
N ALA A 213 -11.84 10.81 -11.22
CA ALA A 213 -11.45 11.51 -12.43
C ALA A 213 -12.39 11.19 -13.60
N MET A 214 -12.78 9.93 -13.79
CA MET A 214 -13.77 9.51 -14.78
C MET A 214 -15.13 10.20 -14.55
N TYR A 215 -15.60 10.21 -13.30
CA TYR A 215 -16.83 10.90 -12.91
C TYR A 215 -16.78 12.41 -13.20
N LEU A 216 -15.66 13.06 -12.93
CA LEU A 216 -15.47 14.49 -13.13
C LEU A 216 -15.29 14.85 -14.61
N ARG A 217 -14.69 13.99 -15.42
CA ARG A 217 -14.60 14.15 -16.88
C ARG A 217 -15.98 14.08 -17.55
N GLY A 218 -16.89 13.27 -17.03
CA GLY A 218 -18.24 13.13 -17.55
C GLY A 218 -18.34 12.41 -18.90
N THR A 219 -17.31 11.69 -19.31
CA THR A 219 -17.29 10.91 -20.57
C THR A 219 -17.64 9.45 -20.30
N LYS A 220 -18.34 8.80 -21.24
CA LYS A 220 -18.64 7.36 -21.14
C LYS A 220 -17.35 6.56 -21.10
N LEU A 221 -17.31 5.56 -20.21
CA LEU A 221 -16.16 4.69 -20.03
C LEU A 221 -16.04 3.72 -21.23
N ASN A 222 -14.80 3.55 -21.68
CA ASN A 222 -14.44 2.61 -22.73
C ASN A 222 -14.02 1.24 -22.12
N LYS A 223 -13.83 0.23 -23.00
CA LYS A 223 -13.48 -1.14 -22.57
C LYS A 223 -12.16 -1.21 -21.81
N LYS A 224 -11.18 -0.37 -22.15
CA LYS A 224 -9.89 -0.32 -21.47
C LYS A 224 -10.05 0.20 -20.04
N GLU A 225 -10.79 1.29 -19.86
CA GLU A 225 -11.06 1.85 -18.53
C GLU A 225 -11.81 0.86 -17.63
N LEU A 226 -12.73 0.06 -18.21
CA LEU A 226 -13.41 -1.01 -17.48
C LEU A 226 -12.42 -2.12 -17.06
N ALA A 227 -11.51 -2.54 -17.95
CA ALA A 227 -10.47 -3.51 -17.63
C ALA A 227 -9.52 -2.98 -16.55
N ASP A 228 -9.12 -1.72 -16.64
CA ASP A 228 -8.28 -1.07 -15.62
C ASP A 228 -8.96 -1.09 -14.23
N ILE A 229 -10.29 -0.83 -14.18
CA ILE A 229 -11.06 -0.91 -12.92
C ILE A 229 -11.11 -2.35 -12.39
N VAL A 230 -11.30 -3.36 -13.25
CA VAL A 230 -11.30 -4.77 -12.80
C VAL A 230 -9.95 -5.15 -12.21
N ILE A 231 -8.86 -4.83 -12.90
CA ILE A 231 -7.50 -5.17 -12.45
C ILE A 231 -7.19 -4.45 -11.14
N LEU A 232 -7.31 -3.12 -11.12
CA LEU A 232 -7.00 -2.32 -9.92
C LEU A 232 -7.94 -2.63 -8.76
N GLY A 233 -9.21 -2.88 -9.03
CA GLY A 233 -10.20 -3.27 -8.03
C GLY A 233 -9.89 -4.62 -7.39
N THR A 234 -9.51 -5.61 -8.21
CA THR A 234 -9.06 -6.91 -7.72
C THR A 234 -7.81 -6.78 -6.87
N LEU A 235 -6.80 -6.03 -7.34
CA LEU A 235 -5.56 -5.81 -6.58
C LEU A 235 -5.84 -5.06 -5.27
N ALA A 236 -6.62 -3.98 -5.30
CA ALA A 236 -6.95 -3.19 -4.11
C ALA A 236 -7.69 -4.01 -3.05
N ALA A 237 -8.65 -4.87 -3.46
CA ALA A 237 -9.40 -5.70 -2.54
C ALA A 237 -8.61 -6.89 -1.99
N SER A 238 -7.62 -7.41 -2.76
CA SER A 238 -6.95 -8.67 -2.45
C SER A 238 -5.62 -8.51 -1.71
N TRP A 239 -4.88 -7.41 -1.91
CA TRP A 239 -3.48 -7.28 -1.44
C TRP A 239 -3.33 -7.41 0.08
N ARG A 240 -4.33 -6.94 0.82
CA ARG A 240 -4.37 -6.99 2.29
C ARG A 240 -5.75 -7.40 2.78
N SER A 241 -5.78 -8.17 3.86
CA SER A 241 -7.03 -8.68 4.45
C SER A 241 -8.01 -7.57 4.87
N GLU A 242 -7.49 -6.47 5.40
CA GLU A 242 -8.30 -5.32 5.77
C GLU A 242 -8.89 -4.55 4.58
N CYS A 243 -8.46 -4.82 3.36
CA CYS A 243 -8.95 -4.16 2.15
C CYS A 243 -10.21 -4.82 1.55
N VAL A 244 -10.72 -5.88 2.17
CA VAL A 244 -11.94 -6.58 1.72
C VAL A 244 -13.15 -5.65 1.53
N TYR A 245 -13.22 -4.54 2.26
CA TYR A 245 -14.30 -3.55 2.14
C TYR A 245 -14.38 -2.88 0.75
N TYR A 246 -13.31 -2.97 -0.07
CA TYR A 246 -13.36 -2.52 -1.47
C TYR A 246 -14.37 -3.31 -2.30
N LEU A 247 -14.70 -4.55 -1.90
CA LEU A 247 -15.76 -5.33 -2.54
C LEU A 247 -17.14 -4.65 -2.42
N ALA A 248 -17.36 -3.85 -1.38
CA ALA A 248 -18.54 -3.02 -1.21
C ALA A 248 -18.37 -1.61 -1.79
N ALA A 249 -17.18 -1.00 -1.62
CA ALA A 249 -16.92 0.36 -2.07
C ALA A 249 -16.95 0.50 -3.61
N ILE A 250 -16.38 -0.47 -4.34
CA ILE A 250 -16.31 -0.44 -5.81
C ILE A 250 -17.72 -0.43 -6.44
N PRO A 251 -18.65 -1.34 -6.10
CA PRO A 251 -20.02 -1.30 -6.62
C PRO A 251 -20.73 0.03 -6.35
N VAL A 252 -20.55 0.62 -5.17
CA VAL A 252 -21.14 1.93 -4.82
C VAL A 252 -20.60 3.03 -5.74
N LEU A 253 -19.26 3.10 -5.93
CA LEU A 253 -18.65 4.08 -6.82
C LEU A 253 -19.07 3.87 -8.29
N LEU A 254 -19.19 2.62 -8.74
CA LEU A 254 -19.70 2.29 -10.08
C LEU A 254 -21.19 2.66 -10.25
N ALA A 255 -22.00 2.47 -9.22
CA ALA A 255 -23.41 2.89 -9.23
C ALA A 255 -23.55 4.42 -9.38
N LEU A 256 -22.65 5.21 -8.80
CA LEU A 256 -22.61 6.66 -8.98
C LEU A 256 -22.19 7.07 -10.40
N LEU A 257 -21.29 6.32 -11.04
CA LEU A 257 -20.96 6.50 -12.46
C LEU A 257 -22.16 6.15 -13.36
N TYR A 258 -22.88 5.08 -13.02
CA TYR A 258 -24.12 4.71 -13.69
C TYR A 258 -25.21 5.78 -13.53
N ALA A 259 -25.43 6.32 -12.34
CA ALA A 259 -26.39 7.39 -12.08
C ALA A 259 -26.14 8.64 -12.94
N ARG A 260 -24.88 8.89 -13.34
CA ARG A 260 -24.50 9.90 -14.32
C ARG A 260 -24.57 9.44 -15.78
N ARG A 261 -25.05 8.25 -16.05
CA ARG A 261 -25.13 7.64 -17.39
C ARG A 261 -23.77 7.47 -18.08
N LEU A 262 -22.68 7.37 -17.29
CA LEU A 262 -21.30 7.15 -17.79
C LEU A 262 -21.03 5.65 -18.00
N LEU A 263 -21.86 4.78 -17.39
CA LEU A 263 -21.83 3.32 -17.50
C LEU A 263 -23.22 2.79 -17.88
N ARG A 264 -23.24 1.58 -18.45
CA ARG A 264 -24.46 0.78 -18.59
C ARG A 264 -24.66 -0.10 -17.36
N PRO A 265 -25.91 -0.43 -16.96
CA PRO A 265 -26.16 -1.29 -15.78
C PRO A 265 -25.47 -2.66 -15.91
N LEU A 266 -25.48 -3.25 -17.10
CA LEU A 266 -24.76 -4.50 -17.36
C LEU A 266 -23.24 -4.36 -17.11
N ALA A 267 -22.62 -3.22 -17.43
CA ALA A 267 -21.20 -3.00 -17.18
C ALA A 267 -20.91 -2.86 -15.67
N VAL A 268 -21.80 -2.25 -14.89
CA VAL A 268 -21.69 -2.21 -13.42
C VAL A 268 -21.69 -3.62 -12.85
N GLY A 269 -22.68 -4.45 -13.24
CA GLY A 269 -22.77 -5.84 -12.79
C GLY A 269 -21.57 -6.69 -13.22
N ALA A 270 -21.16 -6.57 -14.49
CA ALA A 270 -20.03 -7.34 -15.03
C ALA A 270 -18.70 -6.97 -14.36
N VAL A 271 -18.40 -5.67 -14.18
CA VAL A 271 -17.17 -5.23 -13.50
C VAL A 271 -17.17 -5.68 -12.05
N THR A 272 -18.29 -5.53 -11.34
CA THR A 272 -18.41 -6.00 -9.95
C THR A 272 -18.19 -7.51 -9.85
N ALA A 273 -18.83 -8.29 -10.73
CA ALA A 273 -18.69 -9.75 -10.75
C ALA A 273 -17.24 -10.17 -11.06
N LEU A 274 -16.57 -9.52 -12.01
CA LEU A 274 -15.17 -9.81 -12.35
C LEU A 274 -14.23 -9.46 -11.20
N VAL A 275 -14.44 -8.35 -10.49
CA VAL A 275 -13.66 -8.01 -9.28
C VAL A 275 -13.87 -9.06 -8.18
N LEU A 276 -15.12 -9.50 -7.95
CA LEU A 276 -15.41 -10.56 -6.99
C LEU A 276 -14.73 -11.88 -7.37
N VAL A 277 -14.85 -12.31 -8.62
CA VAL A 277 -14.17 -13.52 -9.11
C VAL A 277 -12.66 -13.41 -8.95
N GLY A 278 -12.08 -12.27 -9.33
CA GLY A 278 -10.65 -12.01 -9.16
C GLY A 278 -10.22 -12.06 -7.70
N TYR A 279 -10.97 -11.42 -6.81
CA TYR A 279 -10.73 -11.46 -5.36
C TYR A 279 -10.76 -12.89 -4.81
N PHE A 280 -11.82 -13.65 -5.10
CA PHE A 280 -11.94 -15.02 -4.59
C PHE A 280 -10.87 -15.94 -5.16
N ALA A 281 -10.49 -15.79 -6.43
CA ALA A 281 -9.39 -16.53 -7.04
C ALA A 281 -8.06 -16.21 -6.34
N CYS A 282 -7.75 -14.94 -6.13
CA CYS A 282 -6.55 -14.49 -5.41
C CYS A 282 -6.54 -14.99 -3.96
N SER A 283 -7.66 -14.85 -3.25
CA SER A 283 -7.80 -15.26 -1.85
C SER A 283 -7.66 -16.78 -1.70
N ARG A 284 -8.29 -17.56 -2.59
CA ARG A 284 -8.18 -19.02 -2.58
C ARG A 284 -6.75 -19.49 -2.85
N TYR A 285 -6.08 -18.89 -3.83
CA TYR A 285 -4.69 -19.21 -4.14
C TYR A 285 -3.76 -18.86 -2.96
N SER A 286 -3.92 -17.66 -2.38
CA SER A 286 -3.14 -17.23 -1.21
C SER A 286 -3.36 -18.15 -0.01
N SER A 287 -4.62 -18.57 0.24
CA SER A 287 -4.94 -19.50 1.33
C SER A 287 -4.36 -20.90 1.09
N ALA A 288 -4.31 -21.37 -0.15
CA ALA A 288 -3.67 -22.64 -0.49
C ALA A 288 -2.16 -22.60 -0.26
N LEU A 289 -1.50 -21.47 -0.55
CA LEU A 289 -0.08 -21.28 -0.26
C LEU A 289 0.21 -21.18 1.24
N MET A 290 -0.71 -20.59 2.00
CA MET A 290 -0.57 -20.45 3.46
C MET A 290 -0.60 -21.81 4.17
N GLY A 291 -1.36 -22.79 3.66
CA GLY A 291 -1.43 -24.14 4.23
C GLY A 291 -1.69 -24.11 5.73
N GLU A 292 -0.77 -24.74 6.47
CA GLU A 292 -0.81 -24.81 7.94
C GLU A 292 -0.38 -23.50 8.65
N ALA A 293 0.16 -22.54 7.92
CA ALA A 293 0.54 -21.23 8.50
C ALA A 293 -0.68 -20.34 8.86
N TRP A 294 -1.87 -20.93 9.00
CA TRP A 294 -3.09 -20.25 9.46
C TRP A 294 -2.92 -19.59 10.84
N GLN A 295 -2.01 -20.11 11.67
CA GLN A 295 -1.60 -19.52 12.95
C GLN A 295 -1.22 -18.03 12.83
N TYR A 296 -0.75 -17.57 11.68
CA TYR A 296 -0.49 -16.14 11.45
C TYR A 296 -1.75 -15.27 11.63
N LYS A 297 -2.95 -15.81 11.39
CA LYS A 297 -4.22 -15.10 11.60
C LYS A 297 -4.50 -14.82 13.08
N MET A 298 -3.93 -15.63 13.99
CA MET A 298 -4.08 -15.46 15.43
C MET A 298 -3.40 -14.19 15.95
N ILE A 299 -2.31 -13.77 15.31
CA ILE A 299 -1.52 -12.60 15.72
C ILE A 299 -2.40 -11.35 15.84
N ALA A 300 -3.41 -11.21 14.98
CA ALA A 300 -4.34 -10.08 15.02
C ALA A 300 -5.21 -10.02 16.29
N LEU A 301 -5.33 -11.12 17.03
CA LEU A 301 -6.16 -11.22 18.24
C LEU A 301 -5.37 -11.26 19.55
N CYS A 302 -4.02 -11.28 19.51
CA CYS A 302 -3.20 -11.41 20.71
C CYS A 302 -3.49 -10.33 21.76
N TYR A 303 -3.49 -9.06 21.35
CA TYR A 303 -3.73 -7.95 22.28
C TYR A 303 -5.11 -7.97 22.93
N GLN A 304 -6.15 -8.21 22.11
CA GLN A 304 -7.52 -8.30 22.59
C GLN A 304 -7.69 -9.47 23.54
N THR A 305 -7.11 -10.62 23.19
CA THR A 305 -7.18 -11.83 24.01
C THR A 305 -6.47 -11.62 25.34
N ALA A 306 -5.26 -11.05 25.34
CA ALA A 306 -4.52 -10.75 26.56
C ALA A 306 -5.32 -9.84 27.51
N ALA A 307 -5.93 -8.77 27.00
CA ALA A 307 -6.73 -7.87 27.81
C ALA A 307 -8.00 -8.52 28.36
N LEU A 308 -8.67 -9.36 27.58
CA LEU A 308 -9.86 -10.09 28.02
C LEU A 308 -9.55 -11.15 29.06
N VAL A 309 -8.44 -11.89 28.91
CA VAL A 309 -7.98 -12.92 29.85
C VAL A 309 -7.65 -12.33 31.22
N GLN A 310 -7.13 -11.09 31.25
CA GLN A 310 -6.83 -10.42 32.53
C GLN A 310 -8.07 -10.03 33.31
N ASP A 311 -9.12 -9.58 32.64
CA ASP A 311 -10.37 -9.15 33.30
C ASP A 311 -11.39 -10.30 33.45
N ALA A 312 -11.15 -11.47 32.83
CA ALA A 312 -12.03 -12.63 32.93
C ALA A 312 -11.98 -13.29 34.31
N ASP A 313 -13.16 -13.62 34.87
CA ASP A 313 -13.28 -14.33 36.13
C ASP A 313 -12.81 -15.80 35.97
N PRO A 314 -11.87 -16.28 36.84
CA PRO A 314 -11.33 -17.64 36.72
C PRO A 314 -12.37 -18.76 36.90
N VAL A 315 -13.46 -18.50 37.60
CA VAL A 315 -14.49 -19.50 37.94
C VAL A 315 -15.66 -19.39 36.95
N GLU A 316 -16.21 -18.19 36.78
CA GLU A 316 -17.37 -17.98 35.90
C GLU A 316 -17.03 -18.18 34.42
N ASP A 317 -15.81 -17.84 34.02
CA ASP A 317 -15.36 -17.90 32.62
C ASP A 317 -14.43 -19.09 32.33
N ALA A 318 -14.37 -20.08 33.26
CA ALA A 318 -13.45 -21.22 33.16
C ALA A 318 -13.51 -21.95 31.82
N GLU A 319 -14.71 -22.19 31.29
CA GLU A 319 -14.90 -22.82 29.97
C GLU A 319 -14.29 -22.00 28.84
N ALA A 320 -14.57 -20.69 28.82
CA ALA A 320 -14.02 -19.79 27.76
C ALA A 320 -12.50 -19.66 27.87
N LEU A 321 -11.97 -19.59 29.10
CA LEU A 321 -10.53 -19.56 29.36
C LEU A 321 -9.85 -20.86 28.91
N ALA A 322 -10.47 -22.03 29.14
CA ALA A 322 -9.95 -23.31 28.66
C ALA A 322 -9.95 -23.41 27.14
N ASP A 323 -10.96 -22.87 26.43
CA ASP A 323 -10.99 -22.83 24.99
C ASP A 323 -9.93 -21.87 24.42
N ILE A 324 -9.66 -20.75 25.10
CA ILE A 324 -8.58 -19.83 24.75
C ILE A 324 -7.22 -20.48 25.00
N ASP A 325 -7.05 -21.20 26.11
CA ASP A 325 -5.76 -21.80 26.49
C ASP A 325 -5.26 -22.88 25.53
N ARG A 326 -6.14 -23.46 24.71
CA ARG A 326 -5.73 -24.38 23.62
C ARG A 326 -4.88 -23.68 22.54
N VAL A 327 -5.05 -22.36 22.39
CA VAL A 327 -4.44 -21.56 21.30
C VAL A 327 -3.48 -20.52 21.83
N PHE A 328 -3.84 -19.84 22.90
CA PHE A 328 -3.08 -18.78 23.55
C PHE A 328 -2.80 -19.15 25.00
N ASP A 329 -1.58 -18.98 25.45
CA ASP A 329 -1.19 -19.23 26.84
C ASP A 329 -1.86 -18.24 27.79
N VAL A 330 -2.91 -18.70 28.50
CA VAL A 330 -3.69 -17.90 29.43
C VAL A 330 -2.86 -17.53 30.66
N GLU A 331 -2.01 -18.44 31.13
CA GLU A 331 -1.15 -18.22 32.30
C GLU A 331 -0.11 -17.15 31.99
N PHE A 332 0.53 -17.25 30.82
CA PHE A 332 1.47 -16.23 30.35
C PHE A 332 0.82 -14.84 30.26
N CYS A 333 -0.41 -14.75 29.72
CA CYS A 333 -1.14 -13.49 29.64
C CYS A 333 -1.40 -12.88 31.00
N ARG A 334 -1.79 -13.68 31.99
CA ARG A 334 -2.06 -13.22 33.37
C ARG A 334 -0.79 -12.81 34.11
N ALA A 335 0.29 -13.55 33.92
CA ALA A 335 1.58 -13.27 34.56
C ALA A 335 2.28 -12.02 34.00
N ASN A 336 1.98 -11.63 32.74
CA ASN A 336 2.71 -10.60 32.02
C ASN A 336 1.79 -9.50 31.46
N PRO A 337 1.04 -8.75 32.31
CA PRO A 337 0.05 -7.76 31.87
C PRO A 337 0.64 -6.59 31.09
N GLU A 338 1.90 -6.24 31.34
CA GLU A 338 2.59 -5.10 30.71
C GLU A 338 3.36 -5.49 29.44
N THR A 339 3.32 -6.77 29.03
CA THR A 339 4.07 -7.24 27.87
C THR A 339 3.35 -6.89 26.58
N HIS A 340 4.10 -6.40 25.58
CA HIS A 340 3.58 -5.93 24.32
C HIS A 340 4.41 -6.42 23.12
N GLY A 341 3.90 -6.20 21.92
CA GLY A 341 4.62 -6.43 20.67
C GLY A 341 4.99 -7.89 20.42
N ASN A 342 6.21 -8.10 19.98
CA ASN A 342 6.70 -9.44 19.64
C ASN A 342 6.85 -10.36 20.87
N GLU A 343 7.17 -9.79 22.04
CA GLU A 343 7.30 -10.55 23.29
C GLU A 343 5.95 -11.12 23.72
N LEU A 344 4.89 -10.31 23.69
CA LEU A 344 3.54 -10.78 23.95
C LEU A 344 3.14 -11.91 23.00
N ARG A 345 3.33 -11.71 21.69
CA ARG A 345 2.99 -12.70 20.68
C ARG A 345 3.81 -13.98 20.83
N GLY A 346 5.10 -13.83 21.07
CA GLY A 346 6.01 -14.96 21.27
C GLY A 346 5.64 -15.78 22.50
N GLY A 347 5.36 -15.14 23.63
CA GLY A 347 4.96 -15.81 24.87
C GLY A 347 3.59 -16.48 24.75
N MET A 348 2.59 -15.77 24.24
CA MET A 348 1.22 -16.31 24.08
C MET A 348 1.13 -17.53 23.16
N LEU A 349 2.00 -17.61 22.14
CA LEU A 349 1.98 -18.67 21.14
C LEU A 349 3.07 -19.72 21.38
N ALA A 350 3.93 -19.53 22.37
CA ALA A 350 5.03 -20.47 22.68
C ALA A 350 4.50 -21.86 23.02
N GLY A 351 4.94 -22.86 22.24
CA GLY A 351 4.50 -24.25 22.47
C GLY A 351 3.02 -24.51 22.22
N ARG A 352 2.28 -23.52 21.76
CA ARG A 352 0.86 -23.63 21.42
C ARG A 352 0.69 -23.93 19.95
N GLY A 353 -0.14 -24.87 19.67
CA GLY A 353 -0.64 -25.19 18.34
C GLY A 353 -2.10 -25.56 18.52
N GLY A 354 -2.89 -25.58 17.54
CA GLY A 354 -4.29 -25.99 17.69
C GLY A 354 -4.79 -26.54 16.36
N SER A 355 -5.82 -27.34 16.42
CA SER A 355 -6.60 -27.71 15.24
C SER A 355 -7.45 -26.53 14.76
N ALA A 356 -8.04 -26.65 13.59
CA ALA A 356 -9.02 -25.67 13.10
C ALA A 356 -10.25 -25.59 14.03
N GLU A 357 -10.56 -26.69 14.76
CA GLU A 357 -11.63 -26.77 15.74
C GLU A 357 -11.29 -25.98 16.99
N ASP A 358 -10.07 -26.14 17.53
CA ASP A 358 -9.58 -25.36 18.69
C ASP A 358 -9.59 -23.86 18.37
N TRP A 359 -9.17 -23.47 17.17
CA TRP A 359 -9.24 -22.09 16.74
C TRP A 359 -10.67 -21.56 16.68
N SER A 360 -11.61 -22.36 16.16
CA SER A 360 -13.03 -21.98 16.12
C SER A 360 -13.62 -21.83 17.52
N ALA A 361 -13.27 -22.71 18.47
CA ALA A 361 -13.68 -22.62 19.87
C ALA A 361 -13.10 -21.36 20.53
N CYS A 362 -11.79 -21.14 20.35
CA CYS A 362 -11.09 -19.95 20.85
C CYS A 362 -11.72 -18.64 20.34
N GLN A 363 -12.04 -18.54 19.05
CA GLN A 363 -12.70 -17.34 18.50
C GLN A 363 -14.08 -17.08 19.14
N LYS A 364 -14.87 -18.13 19.36
CA LYS A 364 -16.17 -18.02 20.03
C LYS A 364 -16.00 -17.57 21.47
N ALA A 365 -15.02 -18.12 22.19
CA ALA A 365 -14.69 -17.74 23.56
C ALA A 365 -14.25 -16.26 23.64
N ILE A 366 -13.38 -15.80 22.72
CA ILE A 366 -12.97 -14.39 22.64
C ILE A 366 -14.20 -13.48 22.42
N ILE A 367 -15.09 -13.85 21.50
CA ILE A 367 -16.33 -13.07 21.25
C ILE A 367 -17.20 -13.06 22.50
N LYS A 368 -17.40 -14.21 23.18
CA LYS A 368 -18.17 -14.31 24.44
C LYS A 368 -17.60 -13.37 25.50
N LEU A 369 -16.28 -13.41 25.73
CA LEU A 369 -15.61 -12.53 26.69
C LEU A 369 -15.67 -11.06 26.27
N ALA A 370 -15.49 -10.75 25.00
CA ALA A 370 -15.59 -9.37 24.49
C ALA A 370 -16.99 -8.76 24.71
N LEU A 371 -18.04 -9.56 24.59
CA LEU A 371 -19.42 -9.13 24.89
C LEU A 371 -19.65 -8.97 26.39
N LYS A 372 -19.02 -9.80 27.25
CA LYS A 372 -19.11 -9.72 28.71
C LYS A 372 -18.24 -8.59 29.26
N TYR A 373 -17.06 -8.37 28.71
CA TYR A 373 -16.06 -7.36 29.12
C TYR A 373 -15.75 -6.32 28.03
N PRO A 374 -16.76 -5.60 27.49
CA PRO A 374 -16.54 -4.69 26.36
C PRO A 374 -15.62 -3.52 26.71
N LYS A 375 -15.56 -3.13 27.99
CA LYS A 375 -14.67 -2.04 28.44
C LYS A 375 -13.19 -2.42 28.29
N SER A 376 -12.82 -3.66 28.59
CA SER A 376 -11.45 -4.16 28.48
C SER A 376 -10.99 -4.16 27.03
N MET A 377 -11.80 -4.72 26.13
CA MET A 377 -11.53 -4.73 24.71
C MET A 377 -11.40 -3.30 24.14
N LEU A 378 -12.33 -2.40 24.50
CA LEU A 378 -12.30 -1.02 23.99
C LEU A 378 -11.12 -0.24 24.56
N ARG A 379 -10.77 -0.42 25.85
CA ARG A 379 -9.62 0.23 26.48
C ARG A 379 -8.31 -0.20 25.80
N GLU A 380 -8.17 -1.50 25.54
CA GLU A 380 -7.01 -2.02 24.85
C GLU A 380 -6.92 -1.48 23.41
N ARG A 381 -8.02 -1.53 22.62
CA ARG A 381 -8.04 -0.97 21.27
C ARG A 381 -7.78 0.54 21.24
N ALA A 382 -8.31 1.27 22.19
CA ALA A 382 -8.05 2.70 22.33
C ALA A 382 -6.58 2.97 22.69
N GLY A 383 -5.97 2.13 23.51
CA GLY A 383 -4.53 2.18 23.84
C GLY A 383 -3.65 1.97 22.61
N VAL A 384 -3.90 0.89 21.84
CA VAL A 384 -3.19 0.61 20.59
C VAL A 384 -3.36 1.76 19.60
N PHE A 385 -4.59 2.26 19.43
CA PHE A 385 -4.87 3.36 18.51
C PHE A 385 -4.19 4.66 18.93
N TYR A 386 -4.26 5.02 20.21
CA TYR A 386 -3.61 6.21 20.76
C TYR A 386 -2.08 6.17 20.59
N ASN A 387 -1.48 5.01 20.90
CA ASN A 387 -0.05 4.82 20.70
C ASN A 387 0.32 4.89 19.21
N THR A 388 -0.52 4.32 18.33
CA THR A 388 -0.33 4.42 16.88
C THR A 388 -0.43 5.87 16.39
N LEU A 389 -1.42 6.65 16.87
CA LEU A 389 -1.59 8.06 16.49
C LEU A 389 -0.35 8.92 16.85
N ARG A 390 0.28 8.61 17.98
CA ARG A 390 1.46 9.32 18.49
C ARG A 390 2.77 8.66 18.10
N GLN A 391 2.72 7.53 17.41
CA GLN A 391 3.88 6.74 17.03
C GLN A 391 4.75 6.34 18.23
N ARG A 392 4.11 5.93 19.30
CA ARG A 392 4.80 5.50 20.52
C ARG A 392 4.44 4.06 20.88
N GLN A 393 5.41 3.30 21.31
CA GLN A 393 5.25 2.01 21.95
C GLN A 393 6.08 2.02 23.23
N ASN A 394 5.45 1.76 24.40
CA ASN A 394 6.13 1.80 25.69
C ASN A 394 6.97 3.07 25.93
N GLY A 395 6.46 4.24 25.48
CA GLY A 395 7.16 5.51 25.61
C GLY A 395 8.28 5.77 24.58
N GLN A 396 8.59 4.80 23.72
CA GLN A 396 9.59 4.92 22.65
C GLN A 396 8.93 5.21 21.27
N SER A 397 9.68 5.83 20.37
CA SER A 397 9.21 6.08 19.01
C SER A 397 9.23 4.79 18.18
N ASN A 398 8.03 4.34 17.78
CA ASN A 398 7.88 3.13 16.95
C ASN A 398 8.54 3.25 15.56
N GLN A 399 8.66 4.46 15.03
CA GLN A 399 9.29 4.64 13.73
C GLN A 399 10.77 4.34 13.74
N LYS A 400 11.48 4.76 14.80
CA LYS A 400 12.90 4.41 14.95
C LYS A 400 13.10 2.90 14.85
N ILE A 401 12.17 2.15 15.45
CA ILE A 401 12.22 0.68 15.47
C ILE A 401 11.86 0.12 14.09
N ALA A 402 10.80 0.61 13.46
CA ALA A 402 10.32 0.07 12.18
C ALA A 402 11.26 0.34 11.00
N PHE A 403 11.91 1.52 10.96
CA PHE A 403 12.83 1.89 9.88
C PHE A 403 14.30 1.63 10.20
N ALA A 404 14.67 1.55 11.49
CA ALA A 404 16.00 1.12 11.89
C ALA A 404 16.26 -0.37 11.63
N SER A 405 15.23 -1.10 11.18
CA SER A 405 15.26 -2.54 11.19
C SER A 405 16.28 -3.15 10.22
N ALA A 406 16.05 -3.70 9.19
CA ALA A 406 16.85 -4.77 8.67
C ALA A 406 18.29 -4.42 8.25
N PHE A 407 18.51 -3.33 7.50
CA PHE A 407 19.87 -3.00 7.05
C PHE A 407 20.74 -2.33 8.12
N LEU A 408 20.16 -1.57 9.04
CA LEU A 408 20.93 -0.96 10.13
C LEU A 408 21.31 -2.01 11.19
N LEU A 409 20.45 -3.02 11.42
CA LEU A 409 20.72 -4.11 12.36
C LEU A 409 21.78 -5.09 11.83
N TYR A 410 21.94 -5.21 10.50
CA TYR A 410 22.85 -6.16 9.88
C TYR A 410 24.18 -5.53 9.41
N GLU A 411 24.38 -4.26 9.62
CA GLU A 411 25.66 -3.58 9.35
C GLU A 411 26.78 -3.94 10.34
N GLY A 412 26.47 -4.63 11.45
CA GLY A 412 27.39 -4.89 12.53
C GLY A 412 28.01 -6.29 12.54
N GLU A 413 27.24 -7.29 12.85
CA GLU A 413 27.73 -8.64 13.12
C GLU A 413 27.33 -9.65 12.04
N PRO A 414 28.23 -10.56 11.63
CA PRO A 414 27.86 -11.69 10.76
C PRO A 414 26.73 -12.48 11.40
N THR A 415 25.69 -12.77 10.62
CA THR A 415 24.57 -13.58 11.08
C THR A 415 24.61 -14.97 10.45
N GLN A 416 24.26 -15.99 11.24
CA GLN A 416 24.07 -17.36 10.74
C GLN A 416 22.70 -17.58 10.08
N ASP A 417 21.83 -16.56 10.11
CA ASP A 417 20.52 -16.61 9.45
C ASP A 417 20.71 -16.47 7.93
N ASP A 418 20.46 -17.55 7.19
CA ASP A 418 20.58 -17.59 5.73
C ASP A 418 19.78 -16.51 5.00
N GLN A 419 18.65 -16.07 5.56
CA GLN A 419 17.84 -15.01 4.97
C GLN A 419 18.52 -13.64 5.01
N LYS A 420 19.46 -13.47 5.91
CA LYS A 420 20.17 -12.22 6.18
C LYS A 420 21.62 -12.25 5.67
N SER A 421 22.26 -13.40 5.76
CA SER A 421 23.67 -13.57 5.33
C SER A 421 23.85 -13.25 3.84
N PHE A 422 22.90 -13.64 2.97
CA PHE A 422 23.01 -13.34 1.54
C PHE A 422 23.03 -11.84 1.22
N LEU A 423 22.51 -11.00 2.12
CA LEU A 423 22.53 -9.53 1.98
C LEU A 423 23.89 -8.95 2.41
N GLN A 424 24.55 -9.56 3.38
CA GLN A 424 25.86 -9.09 3.86
C GLN A 424 26.96 -9.34 2.84
N ASP A 425 26.88 -10.44 2.09
CA ASP A 425 27.91 -10.89 1.16
C ASP A 425 27.86 -10.22 -0.22
N SER A 426 26.78 -9.52 -0.55
CA SER A 426 26.60 -8.94 -1.87
C SER A 426 26.90 -7.44 -1.90
N ALA A 427 27.89 -7.03 -2.69
CA ALA A 427 28.20 -5.61 -2.92
C ALA A 427 27.00 -4.82 -3.48
N ALA A 428 26.08 -5.46 -4.21
CA ALA A 428 24.91 -4.80 -4.80
C ALA A 428 23.88 -4.37 -3.75
N VAL A 429 23.94 -4.90 -2.54
CA VAL A 429 23.02 -4.56 -1.43
C VAL A 429 23.66 -3.63 -0.40
N GLN A 430 24.96 -3.40 -0.46
CA GLN A 430 25.62 -2.49 0.47
C GLN A 430 25.19 -1.04 0.22
N PRO A 431 24.97 -0.23 1.27
CA PRO A 431 24.69 1.19 1.11
C PRO A 431 25.85 1.92 0.43
N LEU A 432 25.54 2.92 -0.39
CA LEU A 432 26.55 3.76 -1.03
C LEU A 432 27.36 4.56 0.01
N ASN A 433 26.70 5.00 1.07
CA ASN A 433 27.30 5.63 2.23
C ASN A 433 26.50 5.24 3.49
N LYS A 434 27.12 4.44 4.36
CA LYS A 434 26.46 3.89 5.57
C LYS A 434 26.01 4.99 6.54
N GLU A 435 26.88 5.97 6.78
CA GLU A 435 26.59 7.03 7.75
C GLU A 435 25.51 7.98 7.24
N LEU A 436 25.60 8.43 5.98
CA LEU A 436 24.57 9.27 5.37
C LEU A 436 23.21 8.57 5.37
N ARG A 437 23.18 7.28 5.03
CA ARG A 437 21.96 6.47 5.06
C ARG A 437 21.37 6.40 6.47
N ARG A 438 22.21 6.09 7.46
CA ARG A 438 21.78 5.98 8.86
C ARG A 438 21.22 7.31 9.37
N THR A 439 21.96 8.40 9.18
CA THR A 439 21.56 9.74 9.60
C THR A 439 20.24 10.13 8.94
N PHE A 440 20.12 9.95 7.61
CA PHE A 440 18.90 10.28 6.89
C PHE A 440 17.68 9.49 7.40
N ILE A 441 17.81 8.16 7.61
CA ILE A 441 16.71 7.34 8.11
C ILE A 441 16.32 7.76 9.53
N VAL A 442 17.30 8.00 10.41
CA VAL A 442 17.03 8.41 11.79
C VAL A 442 16.37 9.78 11.82
N ASP A 443 16.88 10.75 11.08
CA ASP A 443 16.36 12.12 11.06
C ASP A 443 14.94 12.19 10.46
N MET A 444 14.69 11.42 9.40
CA MET A 444 13.37 11.36 8.76
C MET A 444 12.33 10.57 9.58
N ALA A 445 12.77 9.62 10.39
CA ALA A 445 11.89 8.84 11.25
C ALA A 445 11.59 9.53 12.58
N SER A 446 12.58 10.21 13.16
CA SER A 446 12.41 10.97 14.41
C SER A 446 13.69 11.74 14.71
N SER A 447 13.60 12.94 15.16
CA SER A 447 14.75 13.70 15.63
C SER A 447 14.54 14.16 17.07
N THR A 448 15.64 14.26 17.84
CA THR A 448 15.63 14.79 19.19
C THR A 448 15.78 16.31 19.23
N ASP A 449 16.06 16.94 18.09
CA ASP A 449 16.33 18.38 17.97
C ASP A 449 15.10 19.20 17.53
N PHE A 450 15.21 20.52 17.49
CA PHE A 450 14.10 21.41 17.08
C PHE A 450 13.51 21.06 15.71
N ALA A 451 14.34 20.65 14.74
CA ALA A 451 13.89 20.12 13.47
C ALA A 451 13.08 18.81 13.65
N GLY A 452 13.36 18.05 14.70
CA GLY A 452 12.64 16.85 15.08
C GLY A 452 11.20 17.09 15.47
N GLY A 453 10.91 18.16 16.16
CA GLY A 453 9.54 18.51 16.50
C GLY A 453 8.66 18.71 15.27
N LEU A 454 9.20 19.30 14.19
CA LEU A 454 8.49 19.43 12.90
C LEU A 454 8.32 18.07 12.20
N ILE A 455 9.33 17.23 12.23
CA ILE A 455 9.26 15.89 11.63
C ILE A 455 8.25 15.02 12.39
N ASP A 456 8.29 15.04 13.71
CA ASP A 456 7.32 14.32 14.55
C ASP A 456 5.87 14.78 14.28
N LEU A 457 5.64 16.07 14.03
CA LEU A 457 4.34 16.58 13.60
C LEU A 457 3.89 15.99 12.26
N THR A 458 4.82 15.74 11.32
CA THR A 458 4.47 15.13 10.03
C THR A 458 4.05 13.65 10.16
N TRP A 459 4.48 12.97 11.22
CA TRP A 459 4.08 11.59 11.51
C TRP A 459 2.79 11.50 12.32
N TRP A 460 2.29 12.60 12.86
CA TRP A 460 1.07 12.61 13.64
C TRP A 460 -0.16 12.31 12.77
N MET A 461 -0.88 11.25 13.08
CA MET A 461 -1.98 10.77 12.24
C MET A 461 -3.31 11.50 12.48
N LEU A 462 -3.48 12.15 13.63
CA LEU A 462 -4.76 12.79 13.95
C LEU A 462 -5.14 13.91 12.97
N PRO A 463 -4.23 14.82 12.56
CA PRO A 463 -4.59 15.89 11.62
C PRO A 463 -5.18 15.37 10.30
N PRO A 464 -4.57 14.44 9.56
CA PRO A 464 -5.16 13.96 8.32
C PRO A 464 -6.48 13.20 8.52
N PHE A 465 -6.68 12.51 9.65
CA PHE A 465 -7.95 11.85 9.95
C PHE A 465 -9.07 12.87 10.20
N VAL A 466 -8.77 13.94 10.96
CA VAL A 466 -9.71 15.06 11.18
C VAL A 466 -10.04 15.74 9.85
N LEU A 467 -9.02 16.05 9.02
CA LEU A 467 -9.23 16.66 7.70
C LEU A 467 -10.13 15.79 6.81
N LEU A 468 -9.93 14.47 6.82
CA LEU A 468 -10.74 13.54 6.04
C LEU A 468 -12.18 13.48 6.58
N GLY A 469 -12.37 13.47 7.91
CA GLY A 469 -13.68 13.51 8.55
C GLY A 469 -14.44 14.82 8.27
N LEU A 470 -13.75 15.97 8.38
CA LEU A 470 -14.33 17.27 8.02
C LEU A 470 -14.72 17.34 6.54
N ALA A 471 -13.87 16.79 5.66
CA ALA A 471 -14.20 16.72 4.24
C ALA A 471 -15.46 15.88 4.00
N LEU A 472 -15.62 14.74 4.65
CA LEU A 472 -16.83 13.93 4.59
C LEU A 472 -18.07 14.71 5.01
N ALA A 473 -18.02 15.42 6.14
CA ALA A 473 -19.11 16.25 6.63
C ALA A 473 -19.51 17.34 5.59
N VAL A 474 -18.51 18.05 5.06
CA VAL A 474 -18.74 19.07 4.02
C VAL A 474 -19.32 18.49 2.73
N LEU A 475 -18.79 17.36 2.26
CA LEU A 475 -19.23 16.71 1.04
C LEU A 475 -20.66 16.13 1.18
N LEU A 476 -21.02 15.65 2.37
CA LEU A 476 -22.37 15.19 2.71
C LEU A 476 -23.38 16.35 2.64
N VAL A 477 -23.08 17.47 3.33
CA VAL A 477 -23.92 18.67 3.32
C VAL A 477 -24.08 19.23 1.89
N GLN A 478 -23.01 19.22 1.09
CA GLN A 478 -23.04 19.64 -0.31
C GLN A 478 -23.67 18.62 -1.26
N ARG A 479 -24.08 17.46 -0.77
CA ARG A 479 -24.63 16.34 -1.56
C ARG A 479 -23.71 15.91 -2.71
N ARG A 480 -22.38 15.96 -2.51
CA ARG A 480 -21.35 15.57 -3.48
C ARG A 480 -21.04 14.07 -3.37
N TRP A 481 -22.03 13.24 -3.65
CA TRP A 481 -22.03 11.81 -3.36
C TRP A 481 -20.78 11.06 -3.85
N MET A 482 -20.34 11.30 -5.10
CA MET A 482 -19.15 10.62 -5.61
C MET A 482 -17.90 10.93 -4.78
N LEU A 483 -17.67 12.19 -4.42
CA LEU A 483 -16.54 12.60 -3.60
C LEU A 483 -16.71 12.14 -2.15
N PHE A 484 -17.94 12.13 -1.65
CA PHE A 484 -18.26 11.64 -0.31
C PHE A 484 -17.92 10.15 -0.18
N PHE A 485 -18.41 9.29 -1.09
CA PHE A 485 -18.12 7.87 -1.03
C PHE A 485 -16.66 7.54 -1.35
N ALA A 486 -16.00 8.30 -2.23
CA ALA A 486 -14.57 8.17 -2.49
C ALA A 486 -13.73 8.49 -1.24
N ALA A 487 -14.00 9.61 -0.55
CA ALA A 487 -13.34 9.93 0.72
C ALA A 487 -13.73 8.95 1.83
N GLY A 488 -15.00 8.52 1.86
CA GLY A 488 -15.53 7.51 2.77
C GLY A 488 -14.85 6.16 2.66
N THR A 489 -14.47 5.77 1.45
CA THR A 489 -13.70 4.53 1.21
C THR A 489 -12.38 4.56 1.99
N PHE A 490 -11.66 5.68 1.96
CA PHE A 490 -10.42 5.81 2.73
C PHE A 490 -10.66 5.94 4.24
N PHE A 491 -11.72 6.65 4.62
CA PHE A 491 -12.08 6.83 6.04
C PHE A 491 -12.51 5.51 6.68
N ALA A 492 -13.21 4.63 5.96
CA ALA A 492 -13.67 3.33 6.46
C ALA A 492 -12.53 2.43 6.95
N ARG A 493 -11.31 2.63 6.46
CA ARG A 493 -10.13 1.91 6.94
C ARG A 493 -9.80 2.25 8.39
N ILE A 494 -10.10 3.46 8.86
CA ILE A 494 -9.76 3.89 10.23
C ILE A 494 -10.46 3.03 11.28
N PRO A 495 -11.81 2.93 11.33
CA PRO A 495 -12.47 2.08 12.30
C PRO A 495 -12.19 0.58 12.09
N LEU A 496 -12.00 0.14 10.85
CA LEU A 496 -11.66 -1.25 10.59
C LEU A 496 -10.30 -1.62 11.18
N VAL A 497 -9.27 -0.82 10.92
CA VAL A 497 -7.93 -1.05 11.47
C VAL A 497 -7.90 -0.82 12.97
N PHE A 498 -8.67 0.12 13.52
CA PHE A 498 -8.85 0.27 14.96
C PHE A 498 -9.24 -1.06 15.62
N LEU A 499 -10.17 -1.80 15.02
CA LEU A 499 -10.63 -3.08 15.56
C LEU A 499 -9.65 -4.23 15.32
N THR A 500 -8.86 -4.20 14.26
CA THR A 500 -8.10 -5.37 13.77
C THR A 500 -6.58 -5.20 13.79
N ALA A 501 -6.04 -4.02 14.10
CA ALA A 501 -4.60 -3.80 14.08
C ALA A 501 -3.90 -4.74 15.06
N PRO A 502 -2.95 -5.55 14.58
CA PRO A 502 -2.19 -6.48 15.42
C PRO A 502 -1.08 -5.80 16.22
N ASP A 503 -0.82 -4.51 15.96
CA ASP A 503 0.23 -3.73 16.62
C ASP A 503 0.11 -2.22 16.30
N THR A 504 0.97 -1.41 16.92
CA THR A 504 0.96 0.06 16.88
C THR A 504 1.72 0.64 15.67
N TYR A 505 1.69 -0.01 14.51
CA TYR A 505 2.44 0.43 13.33
C TYR A 505 1.69 1.46 12.47
N PHE A 506 2.38 2.54 12.10
CA PHE A 506 1.91 3.59 11.20
C PHE A 506 1.37 3.05 9.87
N MET A 507 2.05 2.05 9.32
CA MET A 507 1.76 1.51 7.99
C MET A 507 0.30 1.07 7.79
N TYR A 508 -0.39 0.67 8.85
CA TYR A 508 -1.80 0.25 8.75
C TYR A 508 -2.72 1.38 8.33
N TYR A 509 -2.33 2.61 8.63
CA TYR A 509 -3.11 3.82 8.36
C TYR A 509 -2.53 4.69 7.23
N LEU A 510 -1.53 4.21 6.47
CA LEU A 510 -0.87 4.99 5.42
C LEU A 510 -1.85 5.53 4.37
N THR A 511 -2.83 4.71 3.93
CA THR A 511 -3.85 5.13 2.95
C THR A 511 -4.71 6.29 3.45
N PRO A 512 -5.40 6.22 4.60
CA PRO A 512 -6.18 7.36 5.11
C PRO A 512 -5.33 8.55 5.50
N PHE A 513 -4.08 8.36 5.91
CA PHE A 513 -3.13 9.43 6.17
C PHE A 513 -2.86 10.25 4.90
N ILE A 514 -2.47 9.61 3.80
CA ILE A 514 -2.24 10.29 2.52
C ILE A 514 -3.53 10.93 2.01
N ALA A 515 -4.66 10.20 2.07
CA ALA A 515 -5.94 10.68 1.59
C ALA A 515 -6.41 11.95 2.32
N GLY A 516 -6.22 12.04 3.64
CA GLY A 516 -6.59 13.20 4.43
C GLY A 516 -5.85 14.47 3.98
N TYR A 517 -4.54 14.38 3.80
CA TYR A 517 -3.76 15.51 3.30
C TYR A 517 -4.02 15.80 1.81
N ALA A 518 -4.27 14.77 0.99
CA ALA A 518 -4.61 14.94 -0.42
C ALA A 518 -5.95 15.69 -0.60
N VAL A 519 -6.95 15.38 0.24
CA VAL A 519 -8.24 16.10 0.24
C VAL A 519 -8.05 17.56 0.68
N ALA A 520 -7.22 17.81 1.69
CA ALA A 520 -6.90 19.18 2.12
C ALA A 520 -6.18 19.97 1.02
N ALA A 521 -5.17 19.38 0.36
CA ALA A 521 -4.47 19.99 -0.76
C ALA A 521 -5.43 20.30 -1.93
N ALA A 522 -6.34 19.37 -2.25
CA ALA A 522 -7.36 19.55 -3.26
C ALA A 522 -8.35 20.68 -2.90
N ALA A 523 -8.74 20.80 -1.62
CA ALA A 523 -9.62 21.87 -1.15
C ALA A 523 -8.94 23.25 -1.26
N VAL A 524 -7.66 23.36 -0.87
CA VAL A 524 -6.86 24.56 -1.03
C VAL A 524 -6.72 24.95 -2.50
N LEU A 525 -6.36 23.99 -3.36
CA LEU A 525 -6.27 24.21 -4.80
C LEU A 525 -7.61 24.70 -5.37
N TYR A 526 -8.71 24.08 -5.01
CA TYR A 526 -10.05 24.50 -5.42
C TYR A 526 -10.38 25.93 -4.96
N ALA A 527 -10.06 26.29 -3.71
CA ALA A 527 -10.29 27.62 -3.17
C ALA A 527 -9.48 28.71 -3.93
N VAL A 528 -8.20 28.42 -4.23
CA VAL A 528 -7.33 29.30 -5.03
C VAL A 528 -7.91 29.52 -6.43
N LEU A 529 -8.32 28.43 -7.11
CA LEU A 529 -8.90 28.51 -8.44
C LEU A 529 -10.23 29.28 -8.44
N LYS A 530 -11.10 29.07 -7.45
CA LYS A 530 -12.38 29.76 -7.30
C LYS A 530 -12.23 31.27 -7.05
N ARG A 531 -11.24 31.69 -6.21
CA ARG A 531 -10.96 33.11 -5.97
C ARG A 531 -10.56 33.82 -7.25
N LYS A 532 -9.73 33.21 -8.08
CA LYS A 532 -9.33 33.78 -9.38
C LYS A 532 -10.51 33.94 -10.33
N LEU A 533 -11.45 32.98 -10.39
CA LEU A 533 -12.67 33.11 -11.17
C LEU A 533 -13.54 34.28 -10.74
N LYS A 534 -13.60 34.58 -9.42
CA LYS A 534 -14.37 35.73 -8.91
C LYS A 534 -13.70 37.06 -9.26
N SER A 535 -12.38 37.17 -9.10
CA SER A 535 -11.66 38.42 -9.42
C SER A 535 -11.76 38.75 -10.92
N GLU A 536 -11.77 37.76 -11.78
CA GLU A 536 -11.88 37.95 -13.24
C GLU A 536 -13.29 38.35 -13.71
N ARG A 537 -14.35 38.02 -12.94
CA ARG A 537 -15.72 38.47 -13.20
C ARG A 537 -15.98 39.92 -12.78
N ILE A 538 -15.14 40.49 -11.90
CA ILE A 538 -15.28 41.87 -11.38
C ILE A 538 -14.47 42.83 -12.27
N THR A 539 -13.43 42.35 -12.96
CA THR A 539 -12.54 43.17 -13.79
C THR A 539 -12.81 43.08 -15.28
N GLY A 540 -13.76 42.30 -15.74
CA GLY A 540 -14.23 42.18 -17.13
C GLY A 540 -15.70 42.47 -17.27
#